data_4c3aec2ec996d81f85ed7af389e70988
#
_entry.id   4c3aec2ec996d81f85ed7af389e70988
#
_cell.length_a   1.000
_cell.length_b   1.000
_cell.length_c   1.000
_cell.angle_alpha   90.00
_cell.angle_beta   90.00
_cell.angle_gamma   90.00
#
_symmetry.space_group_name_H-M   'P 1'
#
loop_
_entity.id
_entity.type
_entity.pdbx_description
1 polymer ?
#
loop_
_entity_poly.entity_id
_entity_poly.type
_entity_poly.pdbx_seq_one_letter_code
_entity_poly.pdbx_strand_id
1 'polypeptide(L)'
;IDALRQVAWLLFLAGCLKNNFTNLFDVLRRPTTLFILLPGCIALVLPHVLWIDASWRYLMLIILALEVLILLEVIYRQADADQWAYKPLILYLGATHLFDFVTYANATMVNQVEVNYIAARGYIYFLLIPFLVIAIRRIKHWGVDIFISRDVVLHSSLLLVAGAYLFIMAIIGYAISYVGGN
;
A
#
# COMPACT_ATOMS: atom_id res chain seq x y z
N ILE A 1 -4.07 -10.52 -6.01
CA ILE A 1 -3.13 -10.05 -4.97
C ILE A 1 -3.24 -8.53 -4.81
N ASP A 2 -3.20 -7.74 -5.88
CA ASP A 2 -3.22 -6.27 -5.83
C ASP A 2 -4.51 -5.70 -5.22
N ALA A 3 -5.68 -6.21 -5.62
CA ALA A 3 -6.95 -5.81 -5.02
C ALA A 3 -6.98 -6.09 -3.50
N LEU A 4 -6.47 -7.25 -3.07
CA LEU A 4 -6.40 -7.60 -1.64
C LEU A 4 -5.51 -6.62 -0.87
N ARG A 5 -4.37 -6.24 -1.43
CA ARG A 5 -3.47 -5.26 -0.84
C ARG A 5 -4.16 -3.90 -0.68
N GLN A 6 -4.85 -3.43 -1.71
CA GLN A 6 -5.56 -2.14 -1.66
C GLN A 6 -6.71 -2.17 -0.65
N VAL A 7 -7.47 -3.27 -0.59
CA VAL A 7 -8.51 -3.46 0.43
C VAL A 7 -7.93 -3.46 1.84
N ALA A 8 -6.77 -4.09 2.05
CA ALA A 8 -6.09 -4.04 3.35
C ALA A 8 -5.70 -2.61 3.76
N TRP A 9 -5.21 -1.80 2.80
CA TRP A 9 -4.92 -0.39 3.06
C TRP A 9 -6.19 0.43 3.31
N LEU A 10 -7.27 0.20 2.56
CA LEU A 10 -8.55 0.86 2.80
C LEU A 10 -9.09 0.56 4.19
N LEU A 11 -9.01 -0.71 4.62
CA LEU A 11 -9.42 -1.12 5.98
C LEU A 11 -8.58 -0.43 7.05
N PHE A 12 -7.28 -0.38 6.86
CA PHE A 12 -6.36 0.29 7.78
C PHE A 12 -6.66 1.79 7.87
N LEU A 13 -6.83 2.47 6.73
CA LEU A 13 -7.12 3.90 6.69
C LEU A 13 -8.52 4.23 7.25
N ALA A 14 -9.53 3.41 6.94
CA ALA A 14 -10.86 3.54 7.55
C ALA A 14 -10.80 3.42 9.07
N GLY A 15 -9.86 2.63 9.57
CA GLY A 15 -9.57 2.55 10.97
C GLY A 15 -8.96 3.82 11.55
N CYS A 16 -8.04 4.44 10.84
CA CYS A 16 -7.38 5.68 11.28
C CYS A 16 -8.35 6.89 11.33
N LEU A 17 -9.46 6.86 10.57
CA LEU A 17 -10.44 7.94 10.52
C LEU A 17 -11.22 8.16 11.84
N LYS A 18 -11.15 7.25 12.80
CA LYS A 18 -11.86 7.41 14.09
C LYS A 18 -10.97 6.97 15.25
N ASN A 19 -10.67 7.92 16.13
CA ASN A 19 -9.83 7.78 17.32
C ASN A 19 -10.30 6.75 18.39
N ASN A 20 -11.26 5.89 18.11
CA ASN A 20 -11.76 4.88 19.04
C ASN A 20 -11.85 3.50 18.39
N PHE A 21 -10.68 2.93 18.11
CA PHE A 21 -10.54 1.53 17.72
C PHE A 21 -10.46 0.66 18.96
N THR A 22 -11.55 0.02 19.32
CA THR A 22 -11.52 -1.01 20.37
C THR A 22 -11.38 -2.41 19.77
N ASN A 23 -12.01 -2.68 18.60
CA ASN A 23 -11.92 -3.98 17.91
C ASN A 23 -12.08 -3.83 16.40
N LEU A 24 -11.39 -4.68 15.61
CA LEU A 24 -11.54 -4.76 14.15
C LEU A 24 -12.99 -5.02 13.71
N PHE A 25 -13.74 -5.79 14.48
CA PHE A 25 -15.15 -6.08 14.20
C PHE A 25 -16.06 -4.85 14.32
N ASP A 26 -15.76 -3.93 15.22
CA ASP A 26 -16.52 -2.68 15.39
C ASP A 26 -16.31 -1.73 14.22
N VAL A 27 -15.13 -1.78 13.58
CA VAL A 27 -14.83 -1.03 12.35
C VAL A 27 -15.64 -1.57 11.18
N LEU A 28 -15.62 -2.88 10.99
CA LEU A 28 -16.36 -3.55 9.92
C LEU A 28 -17.88 -3.37 10.02
N ARG A 29 -18.42 -3.20 11.24
CA ARG A 29 -19.86 -3.01 11.47
C ARG A 29 -20.36 -1.60 11.15
N ARG A 30 -19.47 -0.63 10.96
CA ARG A 30 -19.88 0.76 10.69
C ARG A 30 -20.32 0.94 9.24
N PRO A 31 -21.44 1.60 8.98
CA PRO A 31 -21.95 1.80 7.62
C PRO A 31 -20.96 2.60 6.75
N THR A 32 -20.22 3.54 7.32
CA THR A 32 -19.17 4.29 6.61
C THR A 32 -18.02 3.39 6.15
N THR A 33 -17.58 2.45 6.99
CA THR A 33 -16.51 1.49 6.63
C THR A 33 -17.01 0.50 5.58
N LEU A 34 -18.25 0.04 5.69
CA LEU A 34 -18.85 -0.82 4.67
C LEU A 34 -18.94 -0.11 3.32
N PHE A 35 -19.28 1.18 3.31
CA PHE A 35 -19.32 1.96 2.08
C PHE A 35 -17.93 2.12 1.45
N ILE A 36 -16.90 2.40 2.26
CA ILE A 36 -15.50 2.47 1.83
C ILE A 36 -14.98 1.12 1.32
N LEU A 37 -15.37 0.00 1.90
CA LEU A 37 -14.91 -1.32 1.48
C LEU A 37 -15.70 -1.90 0.30
N LEU A 38 -16.84 -1.32 -0.06
CA LEU A 38 -17.73 -1.83 -1.10
C LEU A 38 -17.02 -1.92 -2.48
N PRO A 39 -16.31 -0.90 -2.98
CA PRO A 39 -15.56 -1.00 -4.24
C PRO A 39 -14.49 -2.10 -4.19
N GLY A 40 -13.83 -2.25 -3.03
CA GLY A 40 -12.82 -3.29 -2.82
C GLY A 40 -13.40 -4.69 -2.86
N CYS A 41 -14.55 -4.91 -2.21
CA CYS A 41 -15.27 -6.19 -2.28
C CYS A 41 -15.73 -6.52 -3.69
N ILE A 42 -16.23 -5.54 -4.43
CA ILE A 42 -16.61 -5.70 -5.84
C ILE A 42 -15.37 -6.09 -6.66
N ALA A 43 -14.27 -5.40 -6.51
CA ALA A 43 -13.02 -5.67 -7.24
C ALA A 43 -12.43 -7.05 -6.92
N LEU A 44 -12.66 -7.58 -5.71
CA LEU A 44 -12.23 -8.94 -5.34
C LEU A 44 -13.11 -10.03 -5.90
N VAL A 45 -14.44 -9.85 -5.86
CA VAL A 45 -15.40 -10.91 -6.17
C VAL A 45 -15.77 -10.92 -7.65
N LEU A 46 -16.02 -9.76 -8.24
CA LEU A 46 -16.57 -9.62 -9.59
C LEU A 46 -15.72 -10.28 -10.68
N PRO A 47 -14.38 -10.17 -10.68
CA PRO A 47 -13.53 -10.83 -11.68
C PRO A 47 -13.53 -12.37 -11.61
N HIS A 48 -13.97 -12.94 -10.49
CA HIS A 48 -14.04 -14.39 -10.30
C HIS A 48 -15.42 -14.98 -10.67
N VAL A 49 -16.46 -14.15 -10.54
CA VAL A 49 -17.86 -14.56 -10.82
C VAL A 49 -18.23 -14.30 -12.28
N LEU A 50 -17.77 -13.17 -12.82
CA LEU A 50 -18.02 -12.79 -14.21
C LEU A 50 -16.69 -12.82 -14.97
N TRP A 51 -16.74 -13.37 -16.21
CA TRP A 51 -15.60 -13.35 -17.13
C TRP A 51 -15.41 -11.92 -17.66
N ILE A 52 -14.74 -11.08 -16.85
CA ILE A 52 -14.54 -9.66 -17.13
C ILE A 52 -13.23 -9.47 -17.87
N ASP A 53 -13.24 -8.64 -18.92
CA ASP A 53 -12.05 -8.24 -19.65
C ASP A 53 -10.98 -7.62 -18.75
N ALA A 54 -9.72 -7.76 -19.15
CA ALA A 54 -8.57 -7.26 -18.37
C ALA A 54 -8.67 -5.75 -18.12
N SER A 55 -9.14 -4.97 -19.09
CA SER A 55 -9.32 -3.52 -18.96
C SER A 55 -10.23 -3.13 -17.79
N TRP A 56 -11.34 -3.84 -17.60
CA TRP A 56 -12.25 -3.59 -16.48
C TRP A 56 -11.62 -3.91 -15.13
N ARG A 57 -10.77 -4.94 -15.06
CA ARG A 57 -10.02 -5.28 -13.84
C ARG A 57 -9.05 -4.16 -13.48
N TYR A 58 -8.34 -3.61 -14.47
CA TYR A 58 -7.42 -2.49 -14.23
C TYR A 58 -8.17 -1.23 -13.83
N LEU A 59 -9.33 -0.95 -14.43
CA LEU A 59 -10.18 0.17 -14.07
C LEU A 59 -10.64 0.09 -12.62
N MET A 60 -11.03 -1.10 -12.13
CA MET A 60 -11.35 -1.30 -10.71
C MET A 60 -10.15 -1.01 -9.80
N LEU A 61 -8.94 -1.43 -10.19
CA LEU A 61 -7.72 -1.15 -9.41
C LEU A 61 -7.37 0.34 -9.40
N ILE A 62 -7.67 1.08 -10.47
CA ILE A 62 -7.56 2.54 -10.52
C ILE A 62 -8.51 3.19 -9.51
N ILE A 63 -9.78 2.76 -9.49
CA ILE A 63 -10.77 3.28 -8.54
C ILE A 63 -10.30 3.06 -7.10
N LEU A 64 -9.81 1.86 -6.78
CA LEU A 64 -9.29 1.58 -5.44
C LEU A 64 -8.05 2.42 -5.09
N ALA A 65 -7.14 2.64 -6.03
CA ALA A 65 -5.99 3.49 -5.81
C ALA A 65 -6.39 4.95 -5.54
N LEU A 66 -7.37 5.48 -6.30
CA LEU A 66 -7.93 6.82 -6.06
C LEU A 66 -8.62 6.90 -4.70
N GLU A 67 -9.37 5.89 -4.31
CA GLU A 67 -10.05 5.85 -3.02
C GLU A 67 -9.06 5.91 -1.86
N VAL A 68 -7.95 5.16 -1.94
CA VAL A 68 -6.86 5.26 -0.95
C VAL A 68 -6.28 6.67 -0.90
N LEU A 69 -6.04 7.30 -2.05
CA LEU A 69 -5.50 8.67 -2.10
C LEU A 69 -6.46 9.69 -1.48
N ILE A 70 -7.77 9.56 -1.74
CA ILE A 70 -8.80 10.41 -1.12
C ILE A 70 -8.83 10.22 0.39
N LEU A 71 -8.79 8.98 0.88
CA LEU A 71 -8.77 8.71 2.31
C LEU A 71 -7.51 9.25 3.00
N LEU A 72 -6.37 9.19 2.33
CA LEU A 72 -5.13 9.78 2.84
C LEU A 72 -5.25 11.30 3.00
N GLU A 73 -5.85 11.97 2.02
CA GLU A 73 -6.10 13.41 2.12
C GLU A 73 -7.04 13.73 3.29
N VAL A 74 -8.12 12.97 3.45
CA VAL A 74 -9.07 13.16 4.56
C VAL A 74 -8.38 12.97 5.91
N ILE A 75 -7.57 11.90 6.07
CA ILE A 75 -6.81 11.66 7.30
C ILE A 75 -5.84 12.81 7.56
N TYR A 76 -5.12 13.28 6.55
CA TYR A 76 -4.19 14.38 6.71
C TYR A 76 -4.87 15.67 7.18
N ARG A 77 -6.02 15.99 6.62
CA ARG A 77 -6.81 17.17 7.02
C ARG A 77 -7.36 17.03 8.44
N GLN A 78 -7.75 15.82 8.84
CA GLN A 78 -8.28 15.55 10.18
C GLN A 78 -7.20 15.46 11.26
N ALA A 79 -5.95 15.19 10.88
CA ALA A 79 -4.83 15.07 11.82
C ALA A 79 -4.45 16.40 12.50
N ASP A 80 -4.89 17.55 11.95
CA ASP A 80 -4.72 18.91 12.49
C ASP A 80 -3.34 19.13 13.16
N ALA A 81 -3.26 19.09 14.48
CA ALA A 81 -2.03 19.30 15.24
C ALA A 81 -0.96 18.20 14.99
N ASP A 82 -1.38 16.99 14.65
CA ASP A 82 -0.51 15.83 14.45
C ASP A 82 -0.10 15.59 12.98
N GLN A 83 -0.42 16.52 12.08
CA GLN A 83 -0.09 16.42 10.64
C GLN A 83 1.38 16.05 10.39
N TRP A 84 2.28 16.56 11.21
CA TRP A 84 3.72 16.30 11.11
C TRP A 84 4.04 14.80 11.31
N ALA A 85 3.35 14.12 12.19
CA ALA A 85 3.53 12.70 12.44
C ALA A 85 3.03 11.85 11.27
N TYR A 86 1.94 12.25 10.62
CA TYR A 86 1.33 11.53 9.49
C TYR A 86 2.02 11.78 8.14
N LYS A 87 2.81 12.87 7.97
CA LYS A 87 3.49 13.18 6.70
C LYS A 87 4.26 12.01 6.09
N PRO A 88 5.09 11.24 6.83
CA PRO A 88 5.81 10.12 6.24
C PRO A 88 4.88 8.99 5.74
N LEU A 89 3.78 8.72 6.47
CA LEU A 89 2.79 7.74 6.04
C LEU A 89 2.13 8.14 4.73
N ILE A 90 1.72 9.41 4.63
CA ILE A 90 1.09 9.97 3.44
C ILE A 90 2.05 9.93 2.26
N LEU A 91 3.32 10.22 2.49
CA LEU A 91 4.34 10.18 1.46
C LEU A 91 4.56 8.75 0.96
N TYR A 92 4.62 7.77 1.86
CA TYR A 92 4.73 6.36 1.50
C TYR A 92 3.51 5.86 0.72
N LEU A 93 2.32 5.98 1.32
CA LEU A 93 1.10 5.48 0.70
C LEU A 93 0.69 6.30 -0.52
N GLY A 94 0.86 7.63 -0.48
CA GLY A 94 0.56 8.50 -1.60
C GLY A 94 1.42 8.19 -2.82
N ALA A 95 2.73 8.06 -2.64
CA ALA A 95 3.63 7.75 -3.75
C ALA A 95 3.41 6.34 -4.31
N THR A 96 3.20 5.33 -3.45
CA THR A 96 2.95 3.94 -3.90
C THR A 96 1.62 3.84 -4.66
N HIS A 97 0.54 4.46 -4.18
CA HIS A 97 -0.76 4.40 -4.85
C HIS A 97 -0.85 5.32 -6.07
N LEU A 98 -0.12 6.43 -6.09
CA LEU A 98 0.02 7.25 -7.29
C LEU A 98 0.75 6.47 -8.40
N PHE A 99 1.80 5.73 -8.05
CA PHE A 99 2.48 4.86 -9.01
C PHE A 99 1.58 3.73 -9.50
N ASP A 100 0.82 3.09 -8.60
CA ASP A 100 -0.18 2.09 -8.97
C ASP A 100 -1.23 2.66 -9.91
N PHE A 101 -1.74 3.85 -9.62
CA PHE A 101 -2.69 4.56 -10.49
C PHE A 101 -2.14 4.71 -11.92
N VAL A 102 -0.91 5.23 -12.07
CA VAL A 102 -0.26 5.38 -13.38
C VAL A 102 -0.07 4.03 -14.07
N THR A 103 0.37 3.01 -13.31
CA THR A 103 0.58 1.66 -13.83
C THR A 103 -0.71 1.05 -14.40
N TYR A 104 -1.81 1.13 -13.65
CA TYR A 104 -3.09 0.58 -14.09
C TYR A 104 -3.77 1.44 -15.13
N ALA A 105 -3.57 2.78 -15.13
CA ALA A 105 -4.04 3.65 -16.21
C ALA A 105 -3.40 3.26 -17.54
N ASN A 106 -2.07 3.07 -17.56
CA ASN A 106 -1.38 2.57 -18.73
C ASN A 106 -1.86 1.17 -19.13
N ALA A 107 -1.99 0.25 -18.16
CA ALA A 107 -2.46 -1.10 -18.42
C ALA A 107 -3.88 -1.15 -19.01
N THR A 108 -4.76 -0.22 -18.63
CA THR A 108 -6.10 -0.11 -19.20
C THR A 108 -6.05 0.31 -20.68
N MET A 109 -5.10 1.17 -21.06
CA MET A 109 -4.94 1.63 -22.44
C MET A 109 -4.34 0.55 -23.36
N VAL A 110 -3.38 -0.22 -22.85
CA VAL A 110 -2.64 -1.25 -23.61
C VAL A 110 -3.23 -2.65 -23.41
N ASN A 111 -4.23 -2.78 -22.55
CA ASN A 111 -4.90 -4.04 -22.14
C ASN A 111 -3.95 -5.09 -21.52
N GLN A 112 -2.77 -4.67 -21.06
CA GLN A 112 -1.78 -5.51 -20.38
C GLN A 112 -0.89 -4.67 -19.46
N VAL A 113 -0.38 -5.28 -18.39
CA VAL A 113 0.63 -4.61 -17.54
C VAL A 113 2.00 -4.90 -18.13
N GLU A 114 2.73 -3.85 -18.48
CA GLU A 114 4.11 -3.98 -18.96
C GLU A 114 5.03 -4.46 -17.82
N VAL A 115 5.96 -5.37 -18.17
CA VAL A 115 6.92 -5.96 -17.21
C VAL A 115 7.79 -4.88 -16.55
N ASN A 116 8.09 -3.80 -17.27
CA ASN A 116 8.90 -2.69 -16.76
C ASN A 116 8.21 -1.98 -15.58
N TYR A 117 6.88 -1.80 -15.62
CA TYR A 117 6.13 -1.21 -14.50
C TYR A 117 6.11 -2.15 -13.29
N ILE A 118 6.02 -3.47 -13.51
CA ILE A 118 6.07 -4.44 -12.41
C ILE A 118 7.44 -4.40 -11.73
N ALA A 119 8.52 -4.35 -12.50
CA ALA A 119 9.88 -4.25 -11.98
C ALA A 119 10.09 -2.92 -11.23
N ALA A 120 9.71 -1.79 -11.85
CA ALA A 120 9.83 -0.46 -11.26
C ALA A 120 9.05 -0.35 -9.93
N ARG A 121 7.90 -1.00 -9.83
CA ARG A 121 7.08 -1.05 -8.61
C ARG A 121 7.86 -1.61 -7.41
N GLY A 122 8.60 -2.69 -7.60
CA GLY A 122 9.44 -3.28 -6.55
C GLY A 122 10.48 -2.30 -6.03
N TYR A 123 11.17 -1.59 -6.93
CA TYR A 123 12.16 -0.58 -6.56
C TYR A 123 11.55 0.61 -5.84
N ILE A 124 10.43 1.14 -6.33
CA ILE A 124 9.75 2.29 -5.71
C ILE A 124 9.28 1.93 -4.32
N TYR A 125 8.64 0.77 -4.14
CA TYR A 125 8.17 0.34 -2.83
C TYR A 125 9.32 0.17 -1.85
N PHE A 126 10.42 -0.44 -2.29
CA PHE A 126 11.61 -0.60 -1.46
C PHE A 126 12.20 0.76 -1.05
N LEU A 127 12.34 1.70 -1.99
CA LEU A 127 12.87 3.04 -1.72
C LEU A 127 12.02 3.81 -0.71
N LEU A 128 10.72 3.56 -0.68
CA LEU A 128 9.77 4.25 0.20
C LEU A 128 9.63 3.61 1.59
N ILE A 129 10.14 2.39 1.82
CA ILE A 129 10.09 1.70 3.13
C ILE A 129 10.58 2.58 4.30
N PRO A 130 11.68 3.37 4.18
CA PRO A 130 12.13 4.24 5.26
C PRO A 130 11.05 5.20 5.75
N PHE A 131 10.22 5.72 4.86
CA PHE A 131 9.12 6.62 5.24
C PHE A 131 8.05 5.89 6.07
N LEU A 132 7.75 4.63 5.73
CA LEU A 132 6.85 3.81 6.52
C LEU A 132 7.42 3.55 7.93
N VAL A 133 8.70 3.23 8.02
CA VAL A 133 9.37 3.03 9.32
C VAL A 133 9.35 4.30 10.16
N ILE A 134 9.59 5.46 9.54
CA ILE A 134 9.51 6.77 10.23
C ILE A 134 8.07 7.03 10.69
N ALA A 135 7.07 6.73 9.87
CA ALA A 135 5.66 6.88 10.23
C ALA A 135 5.30 6.04 11.46
N ILE A 136 5.66 4.75 11.47
CA ILE A 136 5.42 3.85 12.60
C ILE A 136 6.06 4.37 13.89
N ARG A 137 7.23 4.98 13.80
CA ARG A 137 7.91 5.56 14.97
C ARG A 137 7.31 6.87 15.46
N ARG A 138 6.72 7.66 14.57
CA ARG A 138 6.20 9.00 14.89
C ARG A 138 4.76 8.99 15.35
N ILE A 139 3.94 8.14 14.77
CA ILE A 139 2.52 8.05 15.11
C ILE A 139 2.39 7.26 16.41
N LYS A 140 2.16 7.98 17.51
CA LYS A 140 2.04 7.37 18.84
C LYS A 140 0.68 6.74 19.08
N HIS A 141 -0.36 7.28 18.45
CA HIS A 141 -1.75 6.82 18.60
C HIS A 141 -2.37 6.62 17.23
N TRP A 142 -2.44 5.37 16.80
CA TRP A 142 -3.06 4.98 15.53
C TRP A 142 -4.59 4.84 15.64
N GLY A 143 -5.19 5.30 16.73
CA GLY A 143 -6.58 4.95 17.06
C GLY A 143 -6.74 3.47 17.47
N VAL A 144 -5.73 2.65 17.26
CA VAL A 144 -5.57 1.30 17.80
C VAL A 144 -4.35 1.32 18.71
N ASP A 145 -4.45 0.83 19.94
CA ASP A 145 -3.29 0.44 20.73
C ASP A 145 -2.62 -0.75 20.05
N ILE A 146 -1.87 -0.47 19.01
CA ILE A 146 -0.99 -1.48 18.42
C ILE A 146 0.16 -1.67 19.40
N PHE A 147 0.05 -2.67 20.24
CA PHE A 147 1.15 -3.16 21.06
C PHE A 147 2.18 -3.80 20.13
N ILE A 148 3.00 -2.97 19.48
CA ILE A 148 4.15 -3.46 18.74
C ILE A 148 5.18 -3.85 19.81
N SER A 149 5.21 -5.14 20.13
CA SER A 149 6.23 -5.73 20.98
C SER A 149 7.61 -5.35 20.42
N ARG A 150 8.55 -4.97 21.30
CA ARG A 150 9.96 -4.70 20.92
C ARG A 150 10.55 -5.85 20.11
N ASP A 151 10.13 -7.08 20.39
CA ASP A 151 10.58 -8.28 19.68
C ASP A 151 10.14 -8.30 18.21
N VAL A 152 8.94 -7.83 17.87
CA VAL A 152 8.48 -7.73 16.47
C VAL A 152 9.30 -6.69 15.70
N VAL A 153 9.66 -5.57 16.33
CA VAL A 153 10.50 -4.54 15.70
C VAL A 153 11.92 -5.07 15.45
N LEU A 154 12.49 -5.82 16.39
CA LEU A 154 13.81 -6.41 16.22
C LEU A 154 13.85 -7.46 15.10
N HIS A 155 12.86 -8.36 15.05
CA HIS A 155 12.78 -9.38 13.99
C HIS A 155 12.53 -8.76 12.61
N SER A 156 11.69 -7.74 12.51
CA SER A 156 11.43 -7.05 11.23
C SER A 156 12.65 -6.25 10.75
N SER A 157 13.43 -5.64 11.66
CA SER A 157 14.66 -4.94 11.29
C SER A 157 15.74 -5.90 10.79
N LEU A 158 15.85 -7.09 11.38
CA LEU A 158 16.78 -8.14 10.96
C LEU A 158 16.41 -8.69 9.58
N LEU A 159 15.12 -8.88 9.32
CA LEU A 159 14.60 -9.29 8.01
C LEU A 159 14.87 -8.21 6.94
N LEU A 160 14.75 -6.94 7.31
CA LEU A 160 14.99 -5.81 6.42
C LEU A 160 16.49 -5.70 6.06
N VAL A 161 17.39 -5.92 7.04
CA VAL A 161 18.84 -5.96 6.81
C VAL A 161 19.21 -7.13 5.91
N ALA A 162 18.64 -8.33 6.16
CA ALA A 162 18.86 -9.50 5.31
C ALA A 162 18.33 -9.28 3.88
N GLY A 163 17.15 -8.67 3.75
CA GLY A 163 16.58 -8.32 2.44
C GLY A 163 17.43 -7.29 1.69
N ALA A 164 17.94 -6.27 2.37
CA ALA A 164 18.85 -5.28 1.78
C ALA A 164 20.17 -5.92 1.33
N TYR A 165 20.73 -6.83 2.13
CA TYR A 165 21.92 -7.58 1.75
C TYR A 165 21.69 -8.41 0.47
N LEU A 166 20.60 -9.20 0.43
CA LEU A 166 20.25 -9.99 -0.75
C LEU A 166 20.02 -9.12 -1.99
N PHE A 167 19.42 -7.95 -1.82
CA PHE A 167 19.19 -6.99 -2.90
C PHE A 167 20.49 -6.43 -3.45
N ILE A 168 21.45 -6.05 -2.59
CA ILE A 168 22.78 -5.59 -2.99
C ILE A 168 23.52 -6.71 -3.75
N MET A 169 23.46 -7.95 -3.24
CA MET A 169 24.07 -9.10 -3.90
C MET A 169 23.45 -9.38 -5.28
N ALA A 170 22.12 -9.22 -5.41
CA ALA A 170 21.43 -9.35 -6.70
C ALA A 170 21.86 -8.28 -7.71
N ILE A 171 22.02 -7.01 -7.27
CA ILE A 171 22.53 -5.93 -8.12
C ILE A 171 23.95 -6.23 -8.58
N ILE A 172 24.83 -6.66 -7.67
CA ILE A 172 26.20 -7.01 -7.99
C ILE A 172 26.23 -8.19 -8.97
N GLY A 173 25.44 -9.24 -8.75
CA GLY A 173 25.33 -10.39 -9.65
C GLY A 173 24.82 -9.99 -11.03
N TYR A 174 23.82 -9.11 -11.09
CA TYR A 174 23.33 -8.58 -12.37
C TYR A 174 24.40 -7.75 -13.09
N ALA A 175 25.11 -6.87 -12.38
CA ALA A 175 26.18 -6.06 -12.96
C ALA A 175 27.33 -6.95 -13.53
N ILE A 176 27.72 -7.99 -12.79
CA ILE A 176 28.74 -8.95 -13.26
C ILE A 176 28.25 -9.71 -14.49
N SER A 177 26.99 -10.16 -14.52
CA SER A 177 26.38 -10.82 -15.65
C SER A 177 26.33 -9.91 -16.90
N TYR A 178 26.06 -8.62 -16.70
CA TYR A 178 25.98 -7.63 -17.78
C TYR A 178 27.37 -7.29 -18.36
N VAL A 179 28.39 -7.18 -17.50
CA VAL A 179 29.78 -6.82 -17.92
C VAL A 179 30.57 -8.04 -18.35
N GLY A 180 30.29 -9.22 -17.80
CA GLY A 180 31.00 -10.48 -18.09
C GLY A 180 30.37 -11.35 -19.16
N GLY A 181 29.28 -10.91 -19.78
CA GLY A 181 28.51 -11.65 -20.80
C GLY A 181 28.96 -11.42 -22.26
N ASN A 182 30.22 -10.99 -22.52
CA ASN A 182 30.83 -10.96 -23.82
C ASN A 182 31.93 -12.02 -23.91
#